data_4dcff44efeaa39eae3e083d67a0fc0a6
#
_entry.id   4dcff44efeaa39eae3e083d67a0fc0a6
#
_cell.length_a   1.000
_cell.length_b   1.000
_cell.length_c   1.000
_cell.angle_alpha   90.00
_cell.angle_beta   90.00
_cell.angle_gamma   90.00
#
_symmetry.space_group_name_H-M   'P 1'
#
loop_
_entity.id
_entity.type
_entity.pdbx_description
1 polymer ?
#
loop_
_entity_poly.entity_id
_entity_poly.type
_entity_poly.pdbx_seq_one_letter_code
_entity_poly.pdbx_strand_id
1 'polypeptide(L)'
;MSLICLHNATVYTGITSLPKSTVLIENGKIEDVISNERFRKRSIPKDATIYYLNGAIISPGFVDTHIHGVHGYDTSDGSVESILEMSRALIEYGVTGFCPTIYPQSDEDFIKSIRAVVEAIGQEPGAKIYGINLEGPFISPEKPGVLPNKYIKPVDLDAMNKYLEAAEGHIAIMTVAPELKNMRELAILAGKNGIVTSAGHSNATYENMLEGMQAGILHSTHFFNAMRRIHHRDPGVVGAIMIHPNVSCEVIADGYHVHKAILDLLLKVKPIHKVVLITDALRPTGQKSGKLIANNEEVICENGLFKRKSDGTIAGSALTMIRGVKNLCEMGFPMHDALRTASSNPVTVISRQAETGSLIPGKDADIVVFDKDFNVMMTFVKGELKKFSE
;
A
#
# COMPACT_ATOMS: atom_id res chain seq x y z
N MET A 1 3.75 -28.28 -10.08
CA MET A 1 3.89 -28.28 -8.58
C MET A 1 2.76 -29.15 -8.02
N SER A 2 3.00 -29.83 -6.89
CA SER A 2 1.95 -30.59 -6.20
C SER A 2 0.84 -29.67 -5.68
N LEU A 3 -0.37 -30.19 -5.54
CA LEU A 3 -1.51 -29.49 -4.99
C LEU A 3 -1.24 -29.09 -3.53
N ILE A 4 -1.52 -27.83 -3.16
CA ILE A 4 -1.49 -27.35 -1.78
C ILE A 4 -2.93 -27.09 -1.34
N CYS A 5 -3.28 -27.57 -0.15
CA CYS A 5 -4.61 -27.42 0.43
C CYS A 5 -4.51 -26.68 1.78
N LEU A 6 -5.06 -25.49 1.86
CA LEU A 6 -5.19 -24.72 3.10
C LEU A 6 -6.57 -25.07 3.69
N HIS A 7 -6.62 -26.08 4.59
CA HIS A 7 -7.84 -26.71 5.03
C HIS A 7 -8.36 -26.20 6.36
N ASN A 8 -9.69 -26.09 6.46
CA ASN A 8 -10.45 -25.77 7.68
C ASN A 8 -10.18 -24.36 8.23
N ALA A 9 -10.42 -23.36 7.39
CA ALA A 9 -10.29 -21.94 7.73
C ALA A 9 -11.58 -21.16 7.47
N THR A 10 -11.64 -19.92 7.96
CA THR A 10 -12.57 -18.91 7.47
C THR A 10 -11.88 -18.16 6.33
N VAL A 11 -12.40 -18.29 5.11
CA VAL A 11 -11.79 -17.75 3.90
C VAL A 11 -12.51 -16.46 3.50
N TYR A 12 -11.79 -15.35 3.48
CA TYR A 12 -12.21 -14.08 2.88
C TYR A 12 -11.67 -14.02 1.46
N THR A 13 -12.54 -14.11 0.47
CA THR A 13 -12.11 -14.22 -0.94
C THR A 13 -11.77 -12.87 -1.59
N GLY A 14 -11.98 -11.75 -0.91
CA GLY A 14 -12.00 -10.40 -1.48
C GLY A 14 -13.37 -9.98 -2.04
N ILE A 15 -14.33 -10.93 -2.14
CA ILE A 15 -15.72 -10.71 -2.57
C ILE A 15 -16.68 -11.08 -1.45
N THR A 16 -16.46 -12.21 -0.81
CA THR A 16 -17.33 -12.78 0.24
C THR A 16 -16.48 -13.50 1.30
N SER A 17 -17.13 -13.92 2.38
CA SER A 17 -16.52 -14.76 3.41
C SER A 17 -17.17 -16.15 3.43
N LEU A 18 -16.35 -17.18 3.52
CA LEU A 18 -16.73 -18.60 3.49
C LEU A 18 -16.18 -19.28 4.74
N PRO A 19 -17.00 -19.57 5.77
CA PRO A 19 -16.54 -20.30 6.95
C PRO A 19 -16.32 -21.78 6.62
N LYS A 20 -15.45 -22.44 7.40
CA LYS A 20 -15.14 -23.88 7.28
C LYS A 20 -14.86 -24.29 5.83
N SER A 21 -13.92 -23.59 5.22
CA SER A 21 -13.57 -23.77 3.81
C SER A 21 -12.10 -24.11 3.63
N THR A 22 -11.77 -24.53 2.42
CA THR A 22 -10.45 -24.92 1.98
C THR A 22 -10.09 -24.15 0.72
N VAL A 23 -8.89 -23.55 0.70
CA VAL A 23 -8.30 -22.98 -0.51
C VAL A 23 -7.38 -24.03 -1.14
N LEU A 24 -7.54 -24.25 -2.44
CA LEU A 24 -6.73 -25.14 -3.24
C LEU A 24 -5.81 -24.32 -4.14
N ILE A 25 -4.52 -24.66 -4.12
CA ILE A 25 -3.48 -23.96 -4.87
C ILE A 25 -2.79 -24.99 -5.76
N GLU A 26 -2.74 -24.72 -7.06
CA GLU A 26 -2.02 -25.53 -8.02
C GLU A 26 -1.25 -24.65 -8.99
N ASN A 27 0.01 -25.00 -9.27
CA ASN A 27 0.88 -24.25 -10.21
C ASN A 27 0.97 -22.74 -9.93
N GLY A 28 1.00 -22.36 -8.65
CA GLY A 28 1.10 -20.96 -8.25
C GLY A 28 -0.19 -20.16 -8.33
N LYS A 29 -1.30 -20.80 -8.70
CA LYS A 29 -2.61 -20.17 -8.88
C LYS A 29 -3.64 -20.71 -7.88
N ILE A 30 -4.65 -19.90 -7.59
CA ILE A 30 -5.86 -20.40 -6.93
C ILE A 30 -6.54 -21.38 -7.89
N GLU A 31 -6.67 -22.64 -7.48
CA GLU A 31 -7.43 -23.64 -8.24
C GLU A 31 -8.92 -23.55 -7.90
N ASP A 32 -9.25 -23.53 -6.60
CA ASP A 32 -10.64 -23.41 -6.14
C ASP A 32 -10.70 -22.99 -4.67
N VAL A 33 -11.87 -22.52 -4.24
CA VAL A 33 -12.21 -22.28 -2.83
C VAL A 33 -13.49 -23.05 -2.53
N ILE A 34 -13.40 -24.12 -1.75
CA ILE A 34 -14.48 -25.05 -1.52
C ILE A 34 -14.81 -25.23 -0.04
N SER A 35 -16.06 -25.61 0.27
CA SER A 35 -16.43 -25.99 1.64
C SER A 35 -15.68 -27.24 2.10
N ASN A 36 -15.49 -27.38 3.42
CA ASN A 36 -14.89 -28.59 4.00
C ASN A 36 -15.71 -29.86 3.67
N GLU A 37 -17.02 -29.73 3.45
CA GLU A 37 -17.84 -30.86 3.01
C GLU A 37 -17.48 -31.33 1.59
N ARG A 38 -17.31 -30.39 0.65
CA ARG A 38 -16.87 -30.71 -0.71
C ARG A 38 -15.44 -31.25 -0.70
N PHE A 39 -14.55 -30.68 0.12
CA PHE A 39 -13.19 -31.15 0.26
C PHE A 39 -13.12 -32.63 0.67
N ARG A 40 -13.94 -33.09 1.64
CA ARG A 40 -13.97 -34.50 2.08
C ARG A 40 -14.43 -35.47 0.99
N LYS A 41 -15.20 -34.99 0.01
CA LYS A 41 -15.70 -35.80 -1.14
C LYS A 41 -14.77 -35.78 -2.34
N ARG A 42 -13.72 -34.93 -2.30
CA ARG A 42 -12.76 -34.76 -3.38
C ARG A 42 -11.63 -35.78 -3.25
N SER A 43 -11.24 -36.41 -4.37
CA SER A 43 -10.01 -37.18 -4.44
C SER A 43 -8.81 -36.25 -4.39
N ILE A 44 -8.00 -36.34 -3.35
CA ILE A 44 -6.79 -35.55 -3.17
C ILE A 44 -5.59 -36.40 -3.61
N PRO A 45 -4.69 -35.89 -4.47
CA PRO A 45 -3.45 -36.59 -4.85
C PRO A 45 -2.61 -36.95 -3.63
N LYS A 46 -1.91 -38.08 -3.67
CA LYS A 46 -1.09 -38.56 -2.55
C LYS A 46 0.10 -37.64 -2.23
N ASP A 47 0.57 -36.90 -3.21
CA ASP A 47 1.68 -35.96 -3.13
C ASP A 47 1.21 -34.52 -2.76
N ALA A 48 -0.07 -34.33 -2.51
CA ALA A 48 -0.61 -33.04 -2.08
C ALA A 48 -0.14 -32.66 -0.68
N THR A 49 0.19 -31.40 -0.48
CA THR A 49 0.49 -30.84 0.85
C THR A 49 -0.77 -30.27 1.48
N ILE A 50 -1.14 -30.74 2.66
CA ILE A 50 -2.34 -30.29 3.37
C ILE A 50 -1.93 -29.59 4.67
N TYR A 51 -2.25 -28.30 4.79
CA TYR A 51 -2.12 -27.53 6.03
C TYR A 51 -3.48 -27.47 6.74
N TYR A 52 -3.55 -28.01 7.97
CA TYR A 52 -4.75 -27.97 8.81
C TYR A 52 -4.72 -26.71 9.67
N LEU A 53 -5.56 -25.72 9.36
CA LEU A 53 -5.49 -24.36 9.90
C LEU A 53 -6.37 -24.11 11.12
N ASN A 54 -7.16 -25.12 11.56
CA ASN A 54 -7.91 -25.11 12.82
C ASN A 54 -8.75 -23.83 13.06
N GLY A 55 -9.34 -23.28 12.01
CA GLY A 55 -10.21 -22.09 12.09
C GLY A 55 -9.48 -20.76 11.94
N ALA A 56 -8.21 -20.75 11.54
CA ALA A 56 -7.50 -19.54 11.15
C ALA A 56 -8.24 -18.78 10.02
N ILE A 57 -7.82 -17.56 9.76
CA ILE A 57 -8.38 -16.69 8.72
C ILE A 57 -7.45 -16.75 7.51
N ILE A 58 -8.03 -16.97 6.34
CA ILE A 58 -7.35 -16.85 5.04
C ILE A 58 -7.89 -15.60 4.33
N SER A 59 -6.99 -14.78 3.82
CA SER A 59 -7.30 -13.60 3.00
C SER A 59 -6.39 -13.57 1.78
N PRO A 60 -6.77 -12.86 0.70
CA PRO A 60 -5.78 -12.43 -0.29
C PRO A 60 -4.63 -11.72 0.42
N GLY A 61 -3.42 -11.89 -0.06
CA GLY A 61 -2.25 -11.22 0.46
C GLY A 61 -2.41 -9.70 0.42
N PHE A 62 -1.82 -9.02 1.39
CA PHE A 62 -1.88 -7.57 1.46
C PHE A 62 -0.98 -6.93 0.42
N VAL A 63 -1.40 -5.75 -0.06
CA VAL A 63 -0.63 -4.93 -0.98
C VAL A 63 -0.47 -3.52 -0.40
N ASP A 64 0.78 -3.13 -0.15
CA ASP A 64 1.12 -1.83 0.39
C ASP A 64 1.60 -0.91 -0.73
N THR A 65 0.74 0.02 -1.14
CA THR A 65 1.05 0.92 -2.26
C THR A 65 1.83 2.17 -1.84
N HIS A 66 2.08 2.36 -0.52
CA HIS A 66 2.80 3.50 -0.01
C HIS A 66 3.65 3.12 1.21
N ILE A 67 4.93 2.85 0.97
CA ILE A 67 5.90 2.44 1.99
C ILE A 67 7.31 2.91 1.63
N HIS A 68 7.97 3.59 2.57
CA HIS A 68 9.34 4.08 2.39
C HIS A 68 10.40 3.09 2.85
N GLY A 69 10.15 2.40 3.97
CA GLY A 69 11.13 1.48 4.51
C GLY A 69 10.58 0.55 5.59
N VAL A 70 11.39 -0.47 5.92
CA VAL A 70 11.12 -1.47 6.95
C VAL A 70 12.42 -2.15 7.38
N HIS A 71 12.52 -2.56 8.65
CA HIS A 71 13.64 -3.34 9.21
C HIS A 71 15.04 -2.71 9.03
N GLY A 72 15.11 -1.39 8.91
CA GLY A 72 16.37 -0.66 8.72
C GLY A 72 16.74 -0.38 7.28
N TYR A 73 15.96 -0.83 6.32
CA TYR A 73 16.12 -0.60 4.87
C TYR A 73 15.12 0.44 4.38
N ASP A 74 15.50 1.17 3.33
CA ASP A 74 14.71 2.28 2.79
C ASP A 74 14.84 2.37 1.27
N THR A 75 13.76 2.70 0.60
CA THR A 75 13.76 2.88 -0.86
C THR A 75 14.75 3.96 -1.30
N SER A 76 14.94 4.99 -0.46
CA SER A 76 15.84 6.12 -0.73
C SER A 76 17.33 5.81 -0.49
N ASP A 77 17.69 4.58 -0.11
CA ASP A 77 19.08 4.13 -0.11
C ASP A 77 19.66 4.07 -1.54
N GLY A 78 18.78 3.99 -2.55
CA GLY A 78 19.18 3.84 -3.94
C GLY A 78 20.02 2.57 -4.15
N SER A 79 19.63 1.48 -3.50
CA SER A 79 20.32 0.20 -3.46
C SER A 79 19.34 -0.94 -3.75
N VAL A 80 19.70 -1.82 -4.66
CA VAL A 80 18.95 -3.05 -4.98
C VAL A 80 18.81 -3.92 -3.74
N GLU A 81 19.88 -4.06 -2.95
CA GLU A 81 19.87 -4.84 -1.71
C GLU A 81 18.79 -4.35 -0.73
N SER A 82 18.70 -3.02 -0.51
CA SER A 82 17.67 -2.46 0.39
C SER A 82 16.25 -2.80 -0.07
N ILE A 83 15.97 -2.73 -1.37
CA ILE A 83 14.67 -3.08 -1.93
C ILE A 83 14.36 -4.57 -1.74
N LEU A 84 15.34 -5.45 -1.98
CA LEU A 84 15.17 -6.90 -1.81
C LEU A 84 15.00 -7.29 -0.34
N GLU A 85 15.69 -6.63 0.58
CA GLU A 85 15.51 -6.86 2.02
C GLU A 85 14.14 -6.34 2.52
N MET A 86 13.66 -5.21 1.98
CA MET A 86 12.27 -4.78 2.22
C MET A 86 11.28 -5.85 1.74
N SER A 87 11.46 -6.38 0.53
CA SER A 87 10.64 -7.47 -0.01
C SER A 87 10.62 -8.68 0.93
N ARG A 88 11.79 -9.08 1.48
CA ARG A 88 11.93 -10.18 2.43
C ARG A 88 11.19 -9.91 3.75
N ALA A 89 11.34 -8.71 4.29
CA ALA A 89 10.76 -8.33 5.59
C ALA A 89 9.23 -8.25 5.53
N LEU A 90 8.67 -7.77 4.42
CA LEU A 90 7.25 -7.49 4.29
C LEU A 90 6.35 -8.72 4.39
N ILE A 91 6.84 -9.90 4.01
CA ILE A 91 6.08 -11.16 4.14
C ILE A 91 5.77 -11.50 5.60
N GLU A 92 6.55 -11.01 6.57
CA GLU A 92 6.27 -11.20 8.00
C GLU A 92 4.96 -10.54 8.43
N TYR A 93 4.53 -9.53 7.69
CA TYR A 93 3.32 -8.75 7.95
C TYR A 93 2.17 -9.08 7.00
N GLY A 94 2.28 -10.21 6.25
CA GLY A 94 1.26 -10.68 5.32
C GLY A 94 1.21 -9.93 3.99
N VAL A 95 2.22 -9.10 3.71
CA VAL A 95 2.32 -8.35 2.45
C VAL A 95 2.87 -9.26 1.37
N THR A 96 2.16 -9.38 0.26
CA THR A 96 2.55 -10.18 -0.91
C THR A 96 2.95 -9.32 -2.10
N GLY A 97 2.67 -8.02 -2.04
CA GLY A 97 3.08 -7.05 -3.04
C GLY A 97 3.17 -5.65 -2.46
N PHE A 98 4.03 -4.81 -3.03
CA PHE A 98 4.21 -3.42 -2.55
C PHE A 98 4.69 -2.49 -3.67
N CYS A 99 4.55 -1.20 -3.43
CA CYS A 99 5.14 -0.15 -4.25
C CYS A 99 6.19 0.60 -3.41
N PRO A 100 7.49 0.31 -3.58
CA PRO A 100 8.54 1.09 -2.95
C PRO A 100 8.34 2.58 -3.23
N THR A 101 8.31 3.40 -2.17
CA THR A 101 7.96 4.83 -2.26
C THR A 101 9.21 5.69 -2.11
N ILE A 102 9.43 6.58 -3.08
CA ILE A 102 10.59 7.48 -3.13
C ILE A 102 10.10 8.90 -2.82
N TYR A 103 10.62 9.50 -1.73
CA TYR A 103 10.37 10.91 -1.40
C TYR A 103 11.35 11.85 -2.11
N PRO A 104 11.10 13.18 -2.18
CA PRO A 104 11.95 14.14 -2.88
C PRO A 104 13.38 14.16 -2.37
N GLN A 105 14.34 14.05 -3.30
CA GLN A 105 15.77 14.07 -3.09
C GLN A 105 16.45 14.97 -4.16
N SER A 106 17.79 14.97 -4.22
CA SER A 106 18.49 15.49 -5.40
C SER A 106 18.07 14.70 -6.65
N ASP A 107 18.10 15.30 -7.83
CA ASP A 107 17.72 14.59 -9.08
C ASP A 107 18.57 13.34 -9.31
N GLU A 108 19.85 13.41 -8.96
CA GLU A 108 20.76 12.28 -9.07
C GLU A 108 20.35 11.13 -8.17
N ASP A 109 20.09 11.41 -6.87
CA ASP A 109 19.69 10.39 -5.91
C ASP A 109 18.28 9.86 -6.23
N PHE A 110 17.36 10.73 -6.68
CA PHE A 110 16.01 10.34 -7.05
C PHE A 110 16.01 9.35 -8.22
N ILE A 111 16.78 9.65 -9.28
CA ILE A 111 16.98 8.77 -10.44
C ILE A 111 17.71 7.48 -10.03
N LYS A 112 18.71 7.57 -9.15
CA LYS A 112 19.41 6.40 -8.61
C LYS A 112 18.46 5.48 -7.87
N SER A 113 17.57 6.02 -7.02
CA SER A 113 16.56 5.24 -6.29
C SER A 113 15.55 4.58 -7.25
N ILE A 114 15.09 5.30 -8.28
CA ILE A 114 14.22 4.75 -9.32
C ILE A 114 14.89 3.54 -9.99
N ARG A 115 16.13 3.68 -10.45
CA ARG A 115 16.88 2.61 -11.12
C ARG A 115 17.11 1.40 -10.21
N ALA A 116 17.39 1.62 -8.93
CA ALA A 116 17.55 0.53 -7.97
C ALA A 116 16.27 -0.31 -7.80
N VAL A 117 15.09 0.33 -7.80
CA VAL A 117 13.82 -0.40 -7.77
C VAL A 117 13.62 -1.16 -9.08
N VAL A 118 13.85 -0.55 -10.24
CA VAL A 118 13.71 -1.22 -11.55
C VAL A 118 14.61 -2.47 -11.63
N GLU A 119 15.85 -2.36 -11.19
CA GLU A 119 16.79 -3.48 -11.18
C GLU A 119 16.36 -4.60 -10.21
N ALA A 120 15.71 -4.27 -9.11
CA ALA A 120 15.22 -5.26 -8.14
C ALA A 120 13.99 -6.04 -8.63
N ILE A 121 13.22 -5.51 -9.61
CA ILE A 121 12.02 -6.17 -10.15
C ILE A 121 12.37 -7.52 -10.77
N GLY A 122 11.64 -8.57 -10.33
CA GLY A 122 11.85 -9.95 -10.77
C GLY A 122 12.92 -10.71 -9.98
N GLN A 123 13.57 -10.08 -9.00
CA GLN A 123 14.54 -10.68 -8.10
C GLN A 123 14.04 -10.83 -6.66
N GLU A 124 12.78 -10.46 -6.38
CA GLU A 124 12.23 -10.36 -5.04
C GLU A 124 12.20 -11.73 -4.33
N PRO A 125 12.80 -11.84 -3.15
CA PRO A 125 12.78 -13.08 -2.36
C PRO A 125 11.46 -13.27 -1.60
N GLY A 126 10.66 -12.22 -1.46
CA GLY A 126 9.43 -12.16 -0.68
C GLY A 126 8.27 -11.49 -1.42
N ALA A 127 7.80 -10.34 -0.93
CA ALA A 127 6.73 -9.57 -1.53
C ALA A 127 7.14 -9.03 -2.91
N LYS A 128 6.23 -9.09 -3.88
CA LYS A 128 6.45 -8.62 -5.27
C LYS A 128 6.47 -7.09 -5.33
N ILE A 129 7.32 -6.52 -6.18
CA ILE A 129 7.28 -5.11 -6.53
C ILE A 129 6.24 -4.92 -7.64
N TYR A 130 5.19 -4.13 -7.38
CA TYR A 130 4.14 -3.85 -8.36
C TYR A 130 4.36 -2.56 -9.15
N GLY A 131 5.42 -1.84 -8.86
CA GLY A 131 5.83 -0.60 -9.46
C GLY A 131 6.32 0.38 -8.41
N ILE A 132 6.77 1.53 -8.85
CA ILE A 132 7.33 2.60 -8.02
C ILE A 132 6.22 3.57 -7.64
N ASN A 133 6.18 4.00 -6.38
CA ASN A 133 5.41 5.18 -5.96
C ASN A 133 6.37 6.37 -5.81
N LEU A 134 6.16 7.43 -6.59
CA LEU A 134 6.90 8.68 -6.46
C LEU A 134 6.11 9.64 -5.57
N GLU A 135 6.56 9.89 -4.35
CA GLU A 135 5.95 10.89 -3.48
C GLU A 135 6.51 12.29 -3.78
N GLY A 136 6.02 12.91 -4.84
CA GLY A 136 6.53 14.15 -5.41
C GLY A 136 7.51 13.90 -6.56
N PRO A 137 8.41 14.84 -6.88
CA PRO A 137 8.75 16.10 -6.18
C PRO A 137 7.81 17.29 -6.49
N PHE A 138 6.80 17.13 -7.37
CA PHE A 138 5.90 18.18 -7.83
C PHE A 138 4.72 18.36 -6.85
N ILE A 139 5.05 18.77 -5.62
CA ILE A 139 4.12 18.95 -4.50
C ILE A 139 4.19 20.39 -3.96
N SER A 140 3.24 20.75 -3.09
CA SER A 140 3.14 22.11 -2.58
C SER A 140 4.23 22.45 -1.56
N PRO A 141 5.00 23.52 -1.74
CA PRO A 141 5.93 23.99 -0.72
C PRO A 141 5.23 24.51 0.55
N GLU A 142 3.91 24.76 0.48
CA GLU A 142 3.08 25.15 1.64
C GLU A 142 2.62 23.93 2.47
N LYS A 143 2.73 22.72 1.91
CA LYS A 143 2.30 21.47 2.55
C LYS A 143 3.36 20.37 2.51
N PRO A 144 4.62 20.68 2.84
CA PRO A 144 5.72 19.73 2.72
C PRO A 144 5.62 18.57 3.71
N GLY A 145 4.85 18.71 4.80
CA GLY A 145 4.90 17.77 5.90
C GLY A 145 6.31 17.67 6.48
N VAL A 146 6.89 16.48 6.48
CA VAL A 146 8.28 16.21 6.89
C VAL A 146 9.25 16.13 5.72
N LEU A 147 8.76 16.29 4.49
CA LEU A 147 9.59 16.21 3.29
C LEU A 147 10.52 17.42 3.16
N PRO A 148 11.76 17.24 2.68
CA PRO A 148 12.74 18.32 2.59
C PRO A 148 12.34 19.38 1.55
N ASN A 149 11.97 20.58 1.99
CA ASN A 149 11.51 21.68 1.12
C ASN A 149 12.47 22.01 -0.03
N LYS A 150 13.78 21.84 0.18
CA LYS A 150 14.82 22.13 -0.83
C LYS A 150 14.73 21.25 -2.09
N TYR A 151 14.02 20.12 -2.01
CA TYR A 151 13.86 19.18 -3.12
C TYR A 151 12.43 19.21 -3.72
N ILE A 152 11.53 19.99 -3.12
CA ILE A 152 10.20 20.25 -3.70
C ILE A 152 10.37 21.18 -4.90
N LYS A 153 9.70 20.84 -6.01
CA LYS A 153 9.87 21.52 -7.29
C LYS A 153 8.54 21.97 -7.87
N PRO A 154 8.53 23.08 -8.62
CA PRO A 154 7.45 23.35 -9.56
C PRO A 154 7.41 22.20 -10.59
N VAL A 155 6.27 22.09 -11.28
CA VAL A 155 6.13 21.11 -12.37
C VAL A 155 7.18 21.38 -13.44
N ASP A 156 7.96 20.36 -13.74
CA ASP A 156 9.01 20.33 -14.78
C ASP A 156 8.83 19.06 -15.61
N LEU A 157 8.36 19.23 -16.85
CA LEU A 157 8.11 18.11 -17.77
C LEU A 157 9.41 17.47 -18.27
N ASP A 158 10.51 18.21 -18.34
CA ASP A 158 11.81 17.65 -18.74
C ASP A 158 12.36 16.77 -17.62
N ALA A 159 12.22 17.18 -16.36
CA ALA A 159 12.54 16.32 -15.23
C ALA A 159 11.64 15.06 -15.20
N MET A 160 10.33 15.22 -15.46
CA MET A 160 9.42 14.07 -15.54
C MET A 160 9.83 13.08 -16.63
N ASN A 161 10.24 13.56 -17.81
CA ASN A 161 10.73 12.69 -18.87
C ASN A 161 11.97 11.88 -18.46
N LYS A 162 12.89 12.49 -17.69
CA LYS A 162 14.05 11.76 -17.14
C LYS A 162 13.63 10.68 -16.14
N TYR A 163 12.60 10.95 -15.32
CA TYR A 163 12.07 9.94 -14.39
C TYR A 163 11.38 8.80 -15.12
N LEU A 164 10.62 9.10 -16.20
CA LEU A 164 10.00 8.09 -17.05
C LEU A 164 11.04 7.20 -17.73
N GLU A 165 12.12 7.79 -18.27
CA GLU A 165 13.24 7.05 -18.86
C GLU A 165 13.92 6.14 -17.83
N ALA A 166 14.23 6.67 -16.64
CA ALA A 166 14.89 5.89 -15.58
C ALA A 166 14.02 4.75 -15.04
N ALA A 167 12.71 4.91 -15.06
CA ALA A 167 11.74 3.96 -14.52
C ALA A 167 11.33 2.86 -15.50
N GLU A 168 11.65 2.97 -16.79
CA GLU A 168 11.35 1.95 -17.83
C GLU A 168 9.90 1.48 -17.84
N GLY A 169 8.94 2.39 -17.52
CA GLY A 169 7.51 2.08 -17.45
C GLY A 169 7.03 1.50 -16.11
N HIS A 170 7.88 1.49 -15.09
CA HIS A 170 7.55 0.90 -13.78
C HIS A 170 7.03 1.90 -12.73
N ILE A 171 6.74 3.16 -13.07
CA ILE A 171 6.04 4.05 -12.15
C ILE A 171 4.57 3.66 -12.09
N ALA A 172 4.09 3.27 -10.92
CA ALA A 172 2.69 2.92 -10.69
C ALA A 172 1.88 4.13 -10.19
N ILE A 173 2.43 4.90 -9.25
CA ILE A 173 1.74 6.03 -8.60
C ILE A 173 2.70 7.22 -8.57
N MET A 174 2.13 8.44 -8.66
CA MET A 174 2.87 9.67 -8.44
C MET A 174 2.02 10.67 -7.65
N THR A 175 2.52 11.09 -6.49
CA THR A 175 1.90 12.14 -5.69
C THR A 175 2.19 13.51 -6.26
N VAL A 176 1.15 14.32 -6.40
CA VAL A 176 1.19 15.65 -7.01
C VAL A 176 0.28 16.63 -6.27
N ALA A 177 0.59 17.92 -6.35
CA ALA A 177 -0.27 18.99 -5.81
C ALA A 177 -1.08 19.63 -6.95
N PRO A 178 -2.42 19.44 -6.98
CA PRO A 178 -3.29 19.88 -8.09
C PRO A 178 -3.23 21.39 -8.40
N GLU A 179 -2.88 22.22 -7.42
CA GLU A 179 -2.79 23.67 -7.56
C GLU A 179 -1.55 24.19 -8.29
N LEU A 180 -0.56 23.32 -8.54
CA LEU A 180 0.68 23.77 -9.18
C LEU A 180 0.44 24.11 -10.65
N LYS A 181 1.11 25.18 -11.11
CA LYS A 181 1.10 25.56 -12.52
C LYS A 181 1.61 24.41 -13.39
N ASN A 182 1.00 24.15 -14.56
CA ASN A 182 1.28 23.09 -15.50
C ASN A 182 0.96 21.66 -14.95
N MET A 183 0.22 21.57 -13.83
CA MET A 183 -0.15 20.27 -13.27
C MET A 183 -1.05 19.46 -14.18
N ARG A 184 -1.93 20.14 -14.94
CA ARG A 184 -2.80 19.48 -15.93
C ARG A 184 -1.99 18.75 -16.99
N GLU A 185 -0.96 19.38 -17.53
CA GLU A 185 -0.06 18.83 -18.53
C GLU A 185 0.69 17.61 -17.97
N LEU A 186 1.20 17.73 -16.74
CA LEU A 186 1.88 16.63 -16.05
C LEU A 186 0.94 15.45 -15.83
N ALA A 187 -0.28 15.68 -15.31
CA ALA A 187 -1.25 14.62 -15.05
C ALA A 187 -1.65 13.87 -16.32
N ILE A 188 -1.84 14.60 -17.42
CA ILE A 188 -2.13 13.99 -18.74
C ILE A 188 -0.92 13.18 -19.24
N LEU A 189 0.32 13.68 -19.08
CA LEU A 189 1.53 12.95 -19.44
C LEU A 189 1.66 11.67 -18.63
N ALA A 190 1.48 11.76 -17.30
CA ALA A 190 1.50 10.61 -16.40
C ALA A 190 0.44 9.56 -16.78
N GLY A 191 -0.80 9.99 -17.01
CA GLY A 191 -1.89 9.10 -17.43
C GLY A 191 -1.62 8.38 -18.75
N LYS A 192 -0.99 9.04 -19.73
CA LYS A 192 -0.56 8.40 -21.00
C LYS A 192 0.49 7.30 -20.79
N ASN A 193 1.24 7.37 -19.71
CA ASN A 193 2.22 6.37 -19.32
C ASN A 193 1.68 5.34 -18.30
N GLY A 194 0.35 5.31 -18.06
CA GLY A 194 -0.30 4.37 -17.16
C GLY A 194 -0.09 4.68 -15.66
N ILE A 195 0.43 5.87 -15.33
CA ILE A 195 0.72 6.28 -13.96
C ILE A 195 -0.53 6.83 -13.31
N VAL A 196 -0.84 6.35 -12.11
CA VAL A 196 -1.91 6.90 -11.27
C VAL A 196 -1.41 8.18 -10.60
N THR A 197 -1.97 9.33 -10.98
CA THR A 197 -1.69 10.58 -10.28
C THR A 197 -2.54 10.68 -9.01
N SER A 198 -1.89 11.00 -7.90
CA SER A 198 -2.46 11.04 -6.56
C SER A 198 -2.34 12.43 -5.96
N ALA A 199 -3.46 13.03 -5.53
CA ALA A 199 -3.45 14.32 -4.85
C ALA A 199 -2.89 14.15 -3.42
N GLY A 200 -1.78 14.81 -3.13
CA GLY A 200 -1.14 14.79 -1.82
C GLY A 200 -0.20 15.98 -1.63
N HIS A 201 0.21 16.27 -0.38
CA HIS A 201 1.06 17.42 -0.07
C HIS A 201 0.58 18.69 -0.78
N SER A 202 -0.70 19.02 -0.59
CA SER A 202 -1.41 19.99 -1.43
C SER A 202 -2.14 21.06 -0.61
N ASN A 203 -1.99 22.29 -1.02
CA ASN A 203 -2.78 23.44 -0.54
C ASN A 203 -3.92 23.80 -1.51
N ALA A 204 -4.32 22.87 -2.39
CA ALA A 204 -5.34 23.09 -3.41
C ALA A 204 -6.67 23.58 -2.84
N THR A 205 -7.31 24.49 -3.54
CA THR A 205 -8.71 24.85 -3.33
C THR A 205 -9.62 23.71 -3.82
N TYR A 206 -10.90 23.86 -3.57
CA TYR A 206 -11.93 22.97 -4.12
C TYR A 206 -11.86 22.93 -5.65
N GLU A 207 -11.77 24.12 -6.28
CA GLU A 207 -11.73 24.28 -7.74
C GLU A 207 -10.46 23.70 -8.35
N ASN A 208 -9.28 23.89 -7.73
CA ASN A 208 -8.04 23.26 -8.20
C ASN A 208 -8.16 21.74 -8.24
N MET A 209 -8.79 21.15 -7.20
CA MET A 209 -8.98 19.70 -7.20
C MET A 209 -9.98 19.23 -8.27
N LEU A 210 -11.05 19.99 -8.56
CA LEU A 210 -11.96 19.69 -9.67
C LEU A 210 -11.23 19.70 -11.01
N GLU A 211 -10.38 20.69 -11.27
CA GLU A 211 -9.53 20.73 -12.46
C GLU A 211 -8.58 19.54 -12.53
N GLY A 212 -7.98 19.17 -11.39
CA GLY A 212 -7.13 17.98 -11.25
C GLY A 212 -7.88 16.70 -11.59
N MET A 213 -9.12 16.52 -11.09
CA MET A 213 -9.97 15.37 -11.43
C MET A 213 -10.26 15.27 -12.93
N GLN A 214 -10.50 16.40 -13.60
CA GLN A 214 -10.69 16.44 -15.06
C GLN A 214 -9.42 16.07 -15.83
N ALA A 215 -8.25 16.27 -15.22
CA ALA A 215 -6.96 15.86 -15.77
C ALA A 215 -6.60 14.39 -15.45
N GLY A 216 -7.41 13.70 -14.64
CA GLY A 216 -7.19 12.28 -14.27
C GLY A 216 -6.65 12.05 -12.85
N ILE A 217 -6.55 13.09 -11.99
CA ILE A 217 -6.13 12.92 -10.59
C ILE A 217 -7.33 12.35 -9.81
N LEU A 218 -7.40 11.01 -9.71
CA LEU A 218 -8.52 10.27 -9.12
C LEU A 218 -8.10 9.39 -7.92
N HIS A 219 -6.95 9.68 -7.35
CA HIS A 219 -6.43 9.06 -6.12
C HIS A 219 -5.95 10.13 -5.15
N SER A 220 -5.83 9.81 -3.87
CA SER A 220 -5.26 10.72 -2.88
C SER A 220 -4.33 10.01 -1.91
N THR A 221 -3.16 10.60 -1.71
CA THR A 221 -2.06 10.13 -0.90
C THR A 221 -2.35 10.41 0.57
N HIS A 222 -2.16 9.42 1.47
CA HIS A 222 -2.35 9.49 2.95
C HIS A 222 -3.38 10.55 3.38
N PHE A 223 -4.61 10.37 2.90
CA PHE A 223 -5.69 11.34 2.93
C PHE A 223 -5.85 12.03 4.30
N PHE A 224 -6.07 13.33 4.31
CA PHE A 224 -6.07 14.31 5.38
C PHE A 224 -4.68 14.85 5.77
N ASN A 225 -3.60 14.07 5.62
CA ASN A 225 -2.26 14.47 6.04
C ASN A 225 -1.59 15.35 4.99
N ALA A 226 -0.89 16.39 5.44
CA ALA A 226 -0.23 17.39 4.58
C ALA A 226 -1.15 17.99 3.50
N MET A 227 -2.43 18.24 3.82
CA MET A 227 -3.44 18.79 2.92
C MET A 227 -4.06 20.08 3.47
N ARG A 228 -4.64 20.92 2.58
CA ARG A 228 -5.53 22.01 2.96
C ARG A 228 -6.74 21.44 3.68
N ARG A 229 -6.95 21.89 4.93
CA ARG A 229 -8.01 21.38 5.80
C ARG A 229 -9.39 21.83 5.30
N ILE A 230 -10.41 21.04 5.60
CA ILE A 230 -11.80 21.41 5.33
C ILE A 230 -12.24 22.57 6.21
N HIS A 231 -12.89 23.56 5.61
CA HIS A 231 -13.58 24.64 6.30
C HIS A 231 -14.94 24.85 5.64
N HIS A 232 -15.99 25.22 6.40
CA HIS A 232 -17.36 25.29 5.91
C HIS A 232 -17.61 26.31 4.78
N ARG A 233 -16.72 27.28 4.57
CA ARG A 233 -16.73 28.25 3.46
C ARG A 233 -15.61 28.05 2.46
N ASP A 234 -14.68 27.15 2.74
CA ASP A 234 -13.53 26.84 1.91
C ASP A 234 -13.19 25.34 2.07
N PRO A 235 -13.87 24.46 1.33
CA PRO A 235 -13.74 23.01 1.52
C PRO A 235 -12.33 22.48 1.23
N GLY A 236 -11.56 23.16 0.40
CA GLY A 236 -10.21 22.76 0.01
C GLY A 236 -10.18 21.39 -0.69
N VAL A 237 -8.97 20.87 -0.88
CA VAL A 237 -8.74 19.56 -1.49
C VAL A 237 -9.43 18.44 -0.70
N VAL A 238 -9.42 18.50 0.63
CA VAL A 238 -10.07 17.48 1.48
C VAL A 238 -11.57 17.44 1.22
N GLY A 239 -12.26 18.58 1.20
CA GLY A 239 -13.70 18.64 0.91
C GLY A 239 -14.03 18.16 -0.49
N ALA A 240 -13.24 18.53 -1.50
CA ALA A 240 -13.43 18.07 -2.85
C ALA A 240 -13.31 16.53 -2.95
N ILE A 241 -12.26 15.96 -2.40
CA ILE A 241 -12.04 14.51 -2.39
C ILE A 241 -13.18 13.79 -1.64
N MET A 242 -13.62 14.27 -0.48
CA MET A 242 -14.71 13.65 0.27
C MET A 242 -16.02 13.58 -0.52
N ILE A 243 -16.37 14.63 -1.23
CA ILE A 243 -17.65 14.73 -1.95
C ILE A 243 -17.65 13.86 -3.22
N HIS A 244 -16.51 13.73 -3.90
CA HIS A 244 -16.44 13.03 -5.18
C HIS A 244 -16.19 11.51 -5.00
N PRO A 245 -17.19 10.64 -5.24
CA PRO A 245 -17.11 9.21 -4.93
C PRO A 245 -16.09 8.45 -5.77
N ASN A 246 -15.68 9.00 -6.91
CA ASN A 246 -14.73 8.34 -7.83
C ASN A 246 -13.27 8.45 -7.39
N VAL A 247 -12.92 9.41 -6.53
CA VAL A 247 -11.56 9.57 -6.00
C VAL A 247 -11.33 8.54 -4.90
N SER A 248 -10.31 7.72 -5.03
CA SER A 248 -9.87 6.79 -3.99
C SER A 248 -8.96 7.48 -2.97
N CYS A 249 -8.96 6.96 -1.74
CA CYS A 249 -8.27 7.58 -0.62
C CYS A 249 -7.36 6.58 0.08
N GLU A 250 -6.08 6.86 0.16
CA GLU A 250 -5.17 6.17 1.06
C GLU A 250 -5.43 6.58 2.50
N VAL A 251 -5.38 5.64 3.43
CA VAL A 251 -5.52 5.91 4.87
C VAL A 251 -4.45 5.19 5.68
N ILE A 252 -3.85 5.90 6.61
CA ILE A 252 -2.95 5.36 7.63
C ILE A 252 -3.81 5.09 8.88
N ALA A 253 -4.11 3.81 9.13
CA ALA A 253 -5.02 3.40 10.20
C ALA A 253 -4.26 3.06 11.51
N ASP A 254 -3.39 3.96 11.96
CA ASP A 254 -2.62 3.80 13.20
C ASP A 254 -3.29 4.43 14.44
N GLY A 255 -4.36 5.20 14.23
CA GLY A 255 -5.09 5.93 15.28
C GLY A 255 -4.48 7.29 15.65
N TYR A 256 -3.34 7.66 15.02
CA TYR A 256 -2.64 8.92 15.26
C TYR A 256 -2.73 9.86 14.06
N HIS A 257 -2.47 9.37 12.85
CA HIS A 257 -2.56 10.16 11.61
C HIS A 257 -3.98 10.59 11.31
N VAL A 258 -4.96 9.70 11.55
CA VAL A 258 -6.37 9.99 11.36
C VAL A 258 -7.16 9.51 12.57
N HIS A 259 -7.86 10.43 13.22
CA HIS A 259 -8.72 10.09 14.36
C HIS A 259 -9.87 9.17 13.91
N LYS A 260 -10.24 8.17 14.73
CA LYS A 260 -11.31 7.22 14.44
C LYS A 260 -12.60 7.88 13.92
N ALA A 261 -13.07 8.95 14.57
CA ALA A 261 -14.29 9.64 14.15
C ALA A 261 -14.20 10.23 12.74
N ILE A 262 -13.00 10.57 12.26
CA ILE A 262 -12.76 11.06 10.89
C ILE A 262 -12.78 9.90 9.90
N LEU A 263 -12.25 8.74 10.27
CA LEU A 263 -12.39 7.51 9.48
C LEU A 263 -13.85 7.07 9.38
N ASP A 264 -14.60 7.12 10.49
CA ASP A 264 -16.05 6.85 10.50
C ASP A 264 -16.82 7.82 9.56
N LEU A 265 -16.43 9.11 9.56
CA LEU A 265 -17.00 10.09 8.64
C LEU A 265 -16.64 9.78 7.18
N LEU A 266 -15.38 9.45 6.92
CA LEU A 266 -14.92 9.07 5.58
C LEU A 266 -15.76 7.93 5.01
N LEU A 267 -16.01 6.88 5.78
CA LEU A 267 -16.81 5.72 5.34
C LEU A 267 -18.29 6.02 5.14
N LYS A 268 -18.82 7.07 5.78
CA LYS A 268 -20.21 7.51 5.53
C LYS A 268 -20.35 8.20 4.17
N VAL A 269 -19.29 8.78 3.65
CA VAL A 269 -19.30 9.55 2.40
C VAL A 269 -18.59 8.84 1.26
N LYS A 270 -17.62 7.94 1.56
CA LYS A 270 -16.85 7.19 0.56
C LYS A 270 -17.28 5.73 0.47
N PRO A 271 -17.50 5.21 -0.73
CA PRO A 271 -17.66 3.77 -0.92
C PRO A 271 -16.41 3.02 -0.44
N ILE A 272 -16.59 1.92 0.29
CA ILE A 272 -15.46 1.16 0.86
C ILE A 272 -14.42 0.73 -0.18
N HIS A 273 -14.83 0.45 -1.41
CA HIS A 273 -13.91 0.07 -2.49
C HIS A 273 -13.02 1.23 -3.00
N LYS A 274 -13.21 2.44 -2.46
CA LYS A 274 -12.37 3.62 -2.71
C LYS A 274 -11.45 3.96 -1.52
N VAL A 275 -11.47 3.17 -0.47
CA VAL A 275 -10.56 3.34 0.67
C VAL A 275 -9.43 2.31 0.57
N VAL A 276 -8.20 2.78 0.64
CA VAL A 276 -6.98 1.97 0.52
C VAL A 276 -6.18 2.09 1.81
N LEU A 277 -5.95 0.97 2.48
CA LEU A 277 -5.05 0.94 3.63
C LEU A 277 -3.61 0.96 3.12
N ILE A 278 -2.82 1.89 3.65
CA ILE A 278 -1.37 1.98 3.45
C ILE A 278 -0.66 2.03 4.79
N THR A 279 0.63 1.79 4.79
CA THR A 279 1.42 1.96 6.01
C THR A 279 2.06 3.33 6.11
N ASP A 280 2.58 3.89 5.04
CA ASP A 280 3.50 5.02 5.09
C ASP A 280 4.66 4.73 6.06
N ALA A 281 5.09 3.46 6.09
CA ALA A 281 6.08 2.98 7.04
C ALA A 281 7.48 3.46 6.65
N LEU A 282 8.24 3.83 7.69
CA LEU A 282 9.60 4.32 7.53
C LEU A 282 10.63 3.23 7.85
N ARG A 283 11.87 3.46 7.45
CA ARG A 283 13.07 2.62 7.69
C ARG A 283 13.07 1.89 9.05
N PRO A 284 12.79 2.54 10.21
CA PRO A 284 12.91 1.85 11.49
C PRO A 284 11.69 0.99 11.86
N THR A 285 10.67 0.90 11.01
CA THR A 285 9.50 0.04 11.25
C THR A 285 9.95 -1.41 11.44
N GLY A 286 9.53 -2.05 12.53
CA GLY A 286 9.95 -3.42 12.88
C GLY A 286 11.37 -3.56 13.42
N GLN A 287 12.16 -2.49 13.46
CA GLN A 287 13.52 -2.52 14.01
C GLN A 287 13.47 -2.66 15.55
N LYS A 288 14.14 -3.69 16.07
CA LYS A 288 14.08 -4.04 17.51
C LYS A 288 15.00 -3.22 18.39
N SER A 289 16.08 -2.66 17.85
CA SER A 289 17.09 -1.93 18.62
C SER A 289 17.95 -1.05 17.72
N GLY A 290 18.69 -0.11 18.35
CA GLY A 290 19.60 0.79 17.66
C GLY A 290 19.06 2.21 17.49
N LYS A 291 19.84 3.04 16.83
CA LYS A 291 19.46 4.42 16.52
C LYS A 291 18.43 4.42 15.40
N LEU A 292 17.27 5.04 15.65
CA LEU A 292 16.19 5.13 14.68
C LEU A 292 16.43 6.34 13.78
N ILE A 293 16.64 6.08 12.49
CA ILE A 293 16.86 7.11 11.46
C ILE A 293 15.76 6.98 10.41
N ALA A 294 15.10 8.08 10.10
CA ALA A 294 14.16 8.21 8.99
C ALA A 294 14.37 9.54 8.28
N ASN A 295 14.31 9.56 6.95
CA ASN A 295 14.55 10.76 6.12
C ASN A 295 15.87 11.47 6.46
N ASN A 296 16.92 10.69 6.77
CA ASN A 296 18.24 11.16 7.23
C ASN A 296 18.23 11.95 8.54
N GLU A 297 17.14 11.88 9.32
CA GLU A 297 17.01 12.52 10.62
C GLU A 297 16.79 11.50 11.74
N GLU A 298 17.21 11.83 12.95
CA GLU A 298 16.97 10.99 14.13
C GLU A 298 15.48 11.10 14.53
N VAL A 299 14.82 9.95 14.65
CA VAL A 299 13.44 9.83 15.12
C VAL A 299 13.37 9.05 16.42
N ILE A 300 12.33 9.29 17.20
CA ILE A 300 11.97 8.51 18.37
C ILE A 300 10.65 7.79 18.09
N CYS A 301 10.51 6.57 18.58
CA CYS A 301 9.27 5.82 18.48
C CYS A 301 8.54 5.88 19.84
N GLU A 302 7.38 6.52 19.87
CA GLU A 302 6.52 6.58 21.05
C GLU A 302 5.15 5.98 20.69
N ASN A 303 4.78 4.91 21.39
CA ASN A 303 3.48 4.23 21.17
C ASN A 303 3.21 3.79 19.73
N GLY A 304 4.26 3.43 18.97
CA GLY A 304 4.14 3.04 17.57
C GLY A 304 4.03 4.22 16.59
N LEU A 305 4.34 5.44 17.04
CA LEU A 305 4.39 6.64 16.25
C LEU A 305 5.83 7.15 16.17
N PHE A 306 6.32 7.40 14.96
CA PHE A 306 7.61 8.09 14.80
C PHE A 306 7.44 9.59 14.89
N LYS A 307 8.32 10.21 15.68
CA LYS A 307 8.44 11.66 15.81
C LYS A 307 9.87 12.08 15.53
N ARG A 308 10.04 13.12 14.75
CA ARG A 308 11.33 13.76 14.54
C ARG A 308 11.85 14.28 15.90
N LYS A 309 13.06 13.90 16.25
CA LYS A 309 13.63 14.23 17.57
C LYS A 309 13.86 15.73 17.77
N SER A 310 14.08 16.47 16.68
CA SER A 310 14.40 17.91 16.75
C SER A 310 13.21 18.79 17.11
N ASP A 311 11.98 18.46 16.68
CA ASP A 311 10.79 19.32 16.82
C ASP A 311 9.51 18.57 17.18
N GLY A 312 9.56 17.24 17.32
CA GLY A 312 8.40 16.42 17.66
C GLY A 312 7.38 16.24 16.53
N THR A 313 7.69 16.67 15.31
CA THR A 313 6.80 16.48 14.15
C THR A 313 6.61 15.00 13.87
N ILE A 314 5.36 14.59 13.64
CA ILE A 314 5.04 13.22 13.20
C ILE A 314 5.67 12.98 11.84
N ALA A 315 6.42 11.88 11.71
CA ALA A 315 7.17 11.53 10.52
C ALA A 315 6.78 10.11 10.11
N GLY A 316 5.95 9.95 9.05
CA GLY A 316 5.46 8.67 8.59
C GLY A 316 4.97 7.76 9.73
N SER A 317 4.88 6.46 9.52
CA SER A 317 4.35 5.57 10.55
C SER A 317 5.29 4.42 10.90
N ALA A 318 5.02 3.75 12.04
CA ALA A 318 5.54 2.44 12.40
C ALA A 318 4.50 1.34 12.14
N LEU A 319 3.48 1.63 11.32
CA LEU A 319 2.39 0.71 11.03
C LEU A 319 2.88 -0.44 10.15
N THR A 320 2.32 -1.62 10.39
CA THR A 320 2.42 -2.76 9.46
C THR A 320 1.04 -3.10 8.91
N MET A 321 0.94 -3.70 7.74
CA MET A 321 -0.35 -3.95 7.09
C MET A 321 -1.30 -4.77 7.96
N ILE A 322 -0.83 -5.87 8.56
CA ILE A 322 -1.68 -6.68 9.47
C ILE A 322 -2.14 -5.88 10.69
N ARG A 323 -1.30 -4.99 11.22
CA ARG A 323 -1.67 -4.11 12.34
C ARG A 323 -2.71 -3.08 11.91
N GLY A 324 -2.58 -2.52 10.70
CA GLY A 324 -3.57 -1.61 10.13
C GLY A 324 -4.94 -2.28 9.96
N VAL A 325 -4.98 -3.51 9.45
CA VAL A 325 -6.21 -4.31 9.37
C VAL A 325 -6.81 -4.55 10.76
N LYS A 326 -5.98 -4.94 11.75
CA LYS A 326 -6.42 -5.10 13.14
C LYS A 326 -7.02 -3.82 13.70
N ASN A 327 -6.33 -2.69 13.54
CA ASN A 327 -6.80 -1.39 14.03
C ASN A 327 -8.14 -0.99 13.39
N LEU A 328 -8.34 -1.22 12.10
CA LEU A 328 -9.63 -0.98 11.46
C LEU A 328 -10.74 -1.82 12.09
N CYS A 329 -10.49 -3.12 12.35
CA CYS A 329 -11.46 -3.98 13.04
C CYS A 329 -11.73 -3.50 14.48
N GLU A 330 -10.72 -3.11 15.24
CA GLU A 330 -10.86 -2.55 16.59
C GLU A 330 -11.61 -1.20 16.59
N MET A 331 -11.53 -0.44 15.50
CA MET A 331 -12.34 0.77 15.26
C MET A 331 -13.79 0.48 14.90
N GLY A 332 -14.15 -0.81 14.67
CA GLY A 332 -15.52 -1.25 14.37
C GLY A 332 -15.81 -1.50 12.90
N PHE A 333 -14.80 -1.53 12.04
CA PHE A 333 -14.99 -1.92 10.64
C PHE A 333 -15.23 -3.42 10.53
N PRO A 334 -16.17 -3.88 9.69
CA PRO A 334 -16.31 -5.29 9.39
C PRO A 334 -14.99 -5.88 8.86
N MET A 335 -14.62 -7.08 9.29
CA MET A 335 -13.38 -7.74 8.87
C MET A 335 -13.22 -7.79 7.34
N HIS A 336 -14.28 -8.10 6.60
CA HIS A 336 -14.21 -8.18 5.15
C HIS A 336 -13.89 -6.82 4.50
N ASP A 337 -14.37 -5.72 5.08
CA ASP A 337 -14.08 -4.37 4.60
C ASP A 337 -12.63 -3.99 4.91
N ALA A 338 -12.17 -4.23 6.14
CA ALA A 338 -10.78 -4.00 6.52
C ALA A 338 -9.81 -4.79 5.60
N LEU A 339 -10.09 -6.06 5.33
CA LEU A 339 -9.29 -6.89 4.43
C LEU A 339 -9.31 -6.39 2.98
N ARG A 340 -10.46 -5.89 2.49
CA ARG A 340 -10.56 -5.30 1.15
C ARG A 340 -9.71 -4.06 0.99
N THR A 341 -9.65 -3.20 2.01
CA THR A 341 -8.81 -1.99 1.96
C THR A 341 -7.33 -2.33 1.83
N ALA A 342 -6.90 -3.49 2.33
CA ALA A 342 -5.53 -3.97 2.32
C ALA A 342 -5.17 -4.88 1.12
N SER A 343 -6.15 -5.36 0.36
CA SER A 343 -5.92 -6.36 -0.70
C SER A 343 -6.52 -5.94 -2.04
N SER A 344 -7.83 -6.10 -2.25
CA SER A 344 -8.47 -5.85 -3.55
C SER A 344 -8.52 -4.37 -3.95
N ASN A 345 -8.64 -3.45 -2.99
CA ASN A 345 -8.70 -2.03 -3.31
C ASN A 345 -7.36 -1.48 -3.83
N PRO A 346 -6.20 -1.69 -3.15
CA PRO A 346 -4.91 -1.21 -3.66
C PRO A 346 -4.56 -1.79 -5.03
N VAL A 347 -4.80 -3.09 -5.29
CA VAL A 347 -4.53 -3.68 -6.62
C VAL A 347 -5.42 -3.10 -7.71
N THR A 348 -6.64 -2.66 -7.36
CA THR A 348 -7.52 -1.97 -8.31
C THR A 348 -6.97 -0.59 -8.67
N VAL A 349 -6.40 0.14 -7.73
CA VAL A 349 -5.76 1.44 -7.98
C VAL A 349 -4.61 1.28 -8.97
N ILE A 350 -3.75 0.30 -8.78
CA ILE A 350 -2.58 0.06 -9.65
C ILE A 350 -2.85 -0.88 -10.84
N SER A 351 -4.14 -1.15 -11.15
CA SER A 351 -4.58 -1.96 -12.30
C SER A 351 -4.07 -3.40 -12.33
N ARG A 352 -3.83 -4.02 -11.15
CA ARG A 352 -3.38 -5.42 -11.00
C ARG A 352 -4.50 -6.38 -10.58
N GLN A 353 -5.75 -5.95 -10.57
CA GLN A 353 -6.90 -6.75 -10.13
C GLN A 353 -7.16 -8.00 -10.97
N ALA A 354 -6.63 -8.09 -12.18
CA ALA A 354 -6.69 -9.31 -12.99
C ALA A 354 -5.75 -10.42 -12.48
N GLU A 355 -4.65 -10.04 -11.84
CA GLU A 355 -3.59 -10.93 -11.39
C GLU A 355 -3.81 -11.43 -9.95
N THR A 356 -4.19 -10.53 -9.03
CA THR A 356 -4.18 -10.78 -7.58
C THR A 356 -5.28 -10.01 -6.85
N GLY A 357 -5.21 -9.95 -5.50
CA GLY A 357 -6.12 -9.18 -4.62
C GLY A 357 -7.46 -9.85 -4.34
N SER A 358 -7.68 -11.07 -4.84
CA SER A 358 -8.85 -11.89 -4.52
C SER A 358 -8.54 -13.37 -4.75
N LEU A 359 -9.18 -14.26 -3.97
CA LEU A 359 -9.03 -15.71 -4.07
C LEU A 359 -10.04 -16.29 -5.07
N ILE A 360 -9.88 -15.92 -6.33
CA ILE A 360 -10.71 -16.40 -7.45
C ILE A 360 -9.88 -17.36 -8.27
N PRO A 361 -10.45 -18.50 -8.75
CA PRO A 361 -9.75 -19.44 -9.61
C PRO A 361 -9.03 -18.77 -10.79
N GLY A 362 -7.78 -19.15 -11.01
CA GLY A 362 -6.90 -18.64 -12.05
C GLY A 362 -6.03 -17.44 -11.65
N LYS A 363 -6.32 -16.75 -10.54
CA LYS A 363 -5.45 -15.69 -10.03
C LYS A 363 -4.23 -16.23 -9.30
N ASP A 364 -3.20 -15.41 -9.16
CA ASP A 364 -2.03 -15.73 -8.37
C ASP A 364 -2.43 -16.11 -6.94
N ALA A 365 -1.86 -17.18 -6.43
CA ALA A 365 -2.08 -17.59 -5.05
C ALA A 365 -1.21 -16.74 -4.10
N ASP A 366 -1.53 -15.45 -4.05
CA ASP A 366 -1.00 -14.48 -3.09
C ASP A 366 -1.93 -14.49 -1.89
N ILE A 367 -1.48 -15.08 -0.78
CA ILE A 367 -2.33 -15.42 0.35
C ILE A 367 -1.65 -15.06 1.66
N VAL A 368 -2.42 -14.50 2.60
CA VAL A 368 -2.03 -14.42 4.00
C VAL A 368 -2.96 -15.28 4.85
N VAL A 369 -2.36 -16.04 5.77
CA VAL A 369 -3.06 -16.80 6.81
C VAL A 369 -2.68 -16.21 8.16
N PHE A 370 -3.66 -15.89 8.99
CA PHE A 370 -3.43 -15.34 10.31
C PHE A 370 -4.48 -15.84 11.32
N ASP A 371 -4.15 -15.77 12.60
CA ASP A 371 -5.03 -16.18 13.68
C ASP A 371 -6.04 -15.06 14.08
N LYS A 372 -6.91 -15.36 15.06
CA LYS A 372 -7.89 -14.40 15.61
C LYS A 372 -7.26 -13.19 16.30
N ASP A 373 -5.99 -13.29 16.71
CA ASP A 373 -5.24 -12.23 17.38
C ASP A 373 -4.42 -11.39 16.36
N PHE A 374 -4.59 -11.70 15.04
CA PHE A 374 -3.89 -11.09 13.92
C PHE A 374 -2.39 -11.41 13.86
N ASN A 375 -1.96 -12.56 14.39
CA ASN A 375 -0.61 -13.06 14.15
C ASN A 375 -0.54 -13.74 12.78
N VAL A 376 0.36 -13.28 11.93
CA VAL A 376 0.57 -13.88 10.60
C VAL A 376 1.24 -15.24 10.77
N MET A 377 0.54 -16.29 10.38
CA MET A 377 0.99 -17.68 10.43
C MET A 377 1.72 -18.08 9.14
N MET A 378 1.13 -17.74 7.98
CA MET A 378 1.68 -18.09 6.67
C MET A 378 1.49 -16.95 5.68
N THR A 379 2.46 -16.79 4.79
CA THR A 379 2.36 -15.91 3.63
C THR A 379 2.80 -16.67 2.39
N PHE A 380 1.94 -16.72 1.39
CA PHE A 380 2.21 -17.30 0.08
C PHE A 380 2.30 -16.20 -0.97
N VAL A 381 3.30 -16.28 -1.83
CA VAL A 381 3.47 -15.43 -3.00
C VAL A 381 3.52 -16.32 -4.24
N LYS A 382 2.58 -16.14 -5.16
CA LYS A 382 2.41 -17.04 -6.32
C LYS A 382 2.38 -18.52 -5.95
N GLY A 383 1.70 -18.85 -4.85
CA GLY A 383 1.58 -20.23 -4.36
C GLY A 383 2.83 -20.80 -3.69
N GLU A 384 3.90 -20.04 -3.61
CA GLU A 384 5.11 -20.41 -2.89
C GLU A 384 5.03 -19.91 -1.44
N LEU A 385 5.23 -20.83 -0.49
CA LEU A 385 5.24 -20.48 0.94
C LEU A 385 6.52 -19.71 1.27
N LYS A 386 6.37 -18.42 1.60
CA LYS A 386 7.49 -17.52 1.94
C LYS A 386 7.69 -17.37 3.44
N LYS A 387 6.62 -17.49 4.23
CA LYS A 387 6.64 -17.44 5.68
C LYS A 387 5.78 -18.54 6.27
N PHE A 388 6.31 -19.23 7.28
CA PHE A 388 5.61 -20.17 8.14
C PHE A 388 5.98 -19.92 9.60
N SER A 389 4.99 -19.78 10.48
CA SER A 389 5.15 -19.72 11.93
C SER A 389 4.17 -20.72 12.55
N GLU A 390 4.66 -21.63 13.39
CA GLU A 390 3.86 -22.59 14.14
C GLU A 390 2.99 -21.95 15.21
#